data_4e9ef1e57bf8b85f8b3fc1865171f64e
#
_entry.id   4e9ef1e57bf8b85f8b3fc1865171f64e
#
_cell.length_a   1.000
_cell.length_b   1.000
_cell.length_c   1.000
_cell.angle_alpha   90.00
_cell.angle_beta   90.00
_cell.angle_gamma   90.00
#
_symmetry.space_group_name_H-M   'P 1'
#
loop_
_entity.id
_entity.type
_entity.pdbx_description
1 polymer ?
#
loop_
_entity_poly.entity_id
_entity_poly.type
_entity_poly.pdbx_seq_one_letter_code
_entity_poly.pdbx_strand_id
1 'polypeptide(L)'
;RNDIKVKEEFNFKQSAKDILITSQLRTAMILNKNIKATNYQIDTYKKKIYIYGIAITSEEKSHVIDEAKQILDVKDVIASILLVDDLRIQKN
;
A
#
# COMPACT_ATOMS: atom_id res chain seq x y z
N ARG A 1 21.76 -10.25 -16.57
CA ARG A 1 22.40 -9.16 -16.20
C ARG A 1 21.91 -7.92 -16.73
N ASN A 2 21.83 -7.77 -18.00
CA ASN A 2 21.18 -6.63 -18.60
C ASN A 2 19.74 -6.50 -18.15
N ASP A 3 19.09 -7.61 -17.98
CA ASP A 3 17.71 -7.58 -17.50
C ASP A 3 17.60 -6.89 -16.15
N ILE A 4 18.56 -7.14 -15.30
CA ILE A 4 18.54 -6.52 -13.98
C ILE A 4 18.69 -5.03 -14.10
N LYS A 5 19.58 -4.59 -14.98
CA LYS A 5 19.77 -3.17 -15.17
C LYS A 5 18.53 -2.50 -15.73
N VAL A 6 17.87 -3.13 -16.67
CA VAL A 6 16.67 -2.58 -17.25
C VAL A 6 15.61 -2.43 -16.17
N LYS A 7 15.49 -3.46 -15.33
CA LYS A 7 14.53 -3.37 -14.23
C LYS A 7 14.81 -2.20 -13.32
N GLU A 8 16.08 -2.01 -13.01
CA GLU A 8 16.43 -0.91 -12.12
C GLU A 8 16.10 0.43 -12.75
N GLU A 9 16.25 0.54 -14.04
CA GLU A 9 15.95 1.79 -14.69
C GLU A 9 14.48 2.10 -14.70
N PHE A 10 13.65 1.08 -14.86
CA PHE A 10 12.22 1.28 -14.87
C PHE A 10 11.64 1.39 -13.48
N ASN A 11 12.28 0.80 -12.50
CA ASN A 11 11.82 0.92 -11.15
C ASN A 11 12.12 2.31 -10.63
N PHE A 12 11.24 2.81 -9.82
CA PHE A 12 11.51 4.06 -9.14
C PHE A 12 12.72 3.87 -8.25
N LYS A 13 13.59 4.84 -8.28
CA LYS A 13 14.73 4.80 -7.37
C LYS A 13 14.25 5.18 -5.99
N GLN A 14 14.02 4.18 -5.21
CA GLN A 14 13.53 4.40 -3.86
C GLN A 14 14.70 4.73 -2.95
N SER A 15 14.53 5.77 -2.16
CA SER A 15 15.51 6.11 -1.16
C SER A 15 15.41 5.14 0.01
N ALA A 16 16.43 5.15 0.86
CA ALA A 16 16.37 4.35 2.08
C ALA A 16 15.15 4.71 2.90
N LYS A 17 14.79 5.98 2.92
CA LYS A 17 13.61 6.42 3.66
C LYS A 17 12.35 5.82 3.08
N ASP A 18 12.23 5.77 1.77
CA ASP A 18 11.04 5.19 1.14
C ASP A 18 10.91 3.71 1.48
N ILE A 19 12.02 3.00 1.46
CA ILE A 19 12.00 1.58 1.80
C ILE A 19 11.59 1.40 3.26
N LEU A 20 12.08 2.25 4.13
CA LEU A 20 11.73 2.19 5.53
C LEU A 20 10.23 2.44 5.73
N ILE A 21 9.69 3.42 5.03
CA ILE A 21 8.26 3.73 5.12
C ILE A 21 7.43 2.52 4.72
N THR A 22 7.78 1.89 3.59
CA THR A 22 7.06 0.70 3.14
C THR A 22 7.12 -0.40 4.19
N SER A 23 8.30 -0.63 4.74
CA SER A 23 8.47 -1.70 5.74
C SER A 23 7.65 -1.42 6.99
N GLN A 24 7.65 -0.17 7.45
CA GLN A 24 6.90 0.17 8.64
C GLN A 24 5.40 0.01 8.43
N LEU A 25 4.91 0.43 7.27
CA LEU A 25 3.50 0.28 7.00
C LEU A 25 3.10 -1.19 6.87
N ARG A 26 3.93 -1.97 6.19
CA ARG A 26 3.63 -3.39 6.03
C ARG A 26 3.56 -4.06 7.39
N THR A 27 4.50 -3.77 8.27
CA THR A 27 4.48 -4.33 9.61
C THR A 27 3.24 -3.90 10.37
N ALA A 28 2.88 -2.63 10.29
CA ALA A 28 1.71 -2.13 10.98
C ALA A 28 0.45 -2.84 10.49
N MET A 29 0.36 -3.07 9.18
CA MET A 29 -0.81 -3.75 8.64
C MET A 29 -0.89 -5.20 9.08
N ILE A 30 0.26 -5.87 9.14
CA ILE A 30 0.28 -7.26 9.59
C ILE A 30 -0.16 -7.36 11.03
N LEU A 31 0.22 -6.39 11.86
CA LEU A 31 -0.14 -6.42 13.27
C LEU A 31 -1.57 -5.98 13.53
N ASN A 32 -2.20 -5.31 12.58
CA ASN A 32 -3.56 -4.82 12.74
C ASN A 32 -4.53 -5.93 12.40
N LYS A 33 -5.28 -6.40 13.40
CA LYS A 33 -6.18 -7.53 13.21
C LYS A 33 -7.34 -7.23 12.27
N ASN A 34 -7.61 -5.96 12.03
CA ASN A 34 -8.71 -5.56 11.16
C ASN A 34 -8.29 -5.48 9.71
N ILE A 35 -7.04 -5.78 9.40
CA ILE A 35 -6.51 -5.67 8.05
C ILE A 35 -5.97 -7.03 7.61
N LYS A 36 -6.42 -7.48 6.45
CA LYS A 36 -5.85 -8.67 5.85
C LYS A 36 -4.71 -8.22 4.93
N ALA A 37 -3.52 -8.16 5.50
CA ALA A 37 -2.38 -7.53 4.84
C ALA A 37 -2.02 -8.16 3.51
N THR A 38 -2.31 -9.46 3.35
CA THR A 38 -1.97 -10.15 2.10
C THR A 38 -2.78 -9.69 0.91
N ASN A 39 -3.87 -8.95 1.14
CA ASN A 39 -4.70 -8.46 0.05
C ASN A 39 -4.21 -7.13 -0.51
N TYR A 40 -3.10 -6.62 -0.01
CA TYR A 40 -2.64 -5.28 -0.38
C TYR A 40 -1.21 -5.30 -0.84
N GLN A 41 -0.92 -4.37 -1.72
CA GLN A 41 0.44 -4.13 -2.19
C GLN A 41 0.80 -2.69 -1.91
N ILE A 42 2.00 -2.45 -1.40
CA ILE A 42 2.41 -1.14 -0.96
C ILE A 42 3.70 -0.76 -1.65
N ASP A 43 3.73 0.44 -2.20
CA ASP A 43 4.95 1.02 -2.74
C ASP A 43 5.08 2.42 -2.22
N THR A 44 6.31 2.86 -2.02
CA THR A 44 6.59 4.22 -1.59
C THR A 44 7.60 4.85 -2.53
N TYR A 45 7.29 6.05 -2.98
CA TYR A 45 8.18 6.77 -3.85
C TYR A 45 8.14 8.25 -3.49
N LYS A 46 9.31 8.82 -3.20
CA LYS A 46 9.42 10.22 -2.81
C LYS A 46 8.50 10.54 -1.64
N LYS A 47 8.44 9.61 -0.70
CA LYS A 47 7.66 9.75 0.55
C LYS A 47 6.16 9.78 0.31
N LYS A 48 5.71 9.35 -0.86
CA LYS A 48 4.29 9.15 -1.14
C LYS A 48 4.01 7.65 -1.14
N ILE A 49 3.00 7.25 -0.40
CA ILE A 49 2.64 5.84 -0.31
C ILE A 49 1.55 5.53 -1.32
N TYR A 50 1.77 4.47 -2.09
CA TYR A 50 0.79 3.97 -3.05
C TYR A 50 0.33 2.61 -2.57
N ILE A 51 -0.98 2.48 -2.35
CA ILE A 51 -1.57 1.25 -1.82
C ILE A 51 -2.57 0.72 -2.84
N TYR A 52 -2.41 -0.55 -3.19
CA TYR A 52 -3.33 -1.23 -4.10
C TYR A 52 -3.87 -2.46 -3.40
N GLY A 53 -5.14 -2.77 -3.62
CA GLY A 53 -5.65 -3.98 -3.05
C GLY A 53 -7.15 -4.04 -2.99
N ILE A 54 -7.64 -5.01 -2.23
CA ILE A 54 -9.06 -5.27 -2.08
C ILE A 54 -9.39 -5.33 -0.61
N ALA A 55 -10.35 -4.53 -0.19
CA ALA A 55 -10.85 -4.53 1.18
C ALA A 55 -12.19 -5.23 1.22
N ILE A 56 -12.41 -6.01 2.25
CA ILE A 56 -13.68 -6.72 2.42
C ILE A 56 -14.77 -5.74 2.85
N THR A 57 -14.40 -4.77 3.68
CA THR A 57 -15.35 -3.78 4.17
C THR A 57 -14.74 -2.38 4.05
N SER A 58 -15.60 -1.37 4.12
CA SER A 58 -15.12 0.00 4.11
C SER A 58 -14.35 0.29 5.40
N GLU A 59 -14.65 -0.40 6.47
CA GLU A 59 -13.90 -0.23 7.71
C GLU A 59 -12.48 -0.71 7.57
N GLU A 60 -12.29 -1.84 6.88
CA GLU A 60 -10.94 -2.33 6.63
C GLU A 60 -10.15 -1.32 5.81
N LYS A 61 -10.80 -0.77 4.78
CA LYS A 61 -10.15 0.23 3.95
C LYS A 61 -9.71 1.44 4.80
N SER A 62 -10.58 1.88 5.70
CA SER A 62 -10.24 2.99 6.58
C SER A 62 -9.05 2.66 7.47
N HIS A 63 -9.00 1.44 8.00
CA HIS A 63 -7.87 1.03 8.81
C HIS A 63 -6.56 1.09 8.02
N VAL A 64 -6.59 0.64 6.77
CA VAL A 64 -5.39 0.65 5.94
C VAL A 64 -4.90 2.08 5.75
N ILE A 65 -5.81 2.98 5.41
CA ILE A 65 -5.44 4.37 5.17
C ILE A 65 -4.94 5.02 6.44
N ASP A 66 -5.59 4.73 7.57
CA ASP A 66 -5.16 5.30 8.84
C ASP A 66 -3.75 4.85 9.22
N GLU A 67 -3.45 3.58 9.02
CA GLU A 67 -2.11 3.11 9.32
C GLU A 67 -1.07 3.83 8.45
N ALA A 68 -1.39 4.04 7.19
CA ALA A 68 -0.47 4.73 6.31
C ALA A 68 -0.24 6.17 6.74
N LYS A 69 -1.30 6.84 7.19
CA LYS A 69 -1.19 8.23 7.57
C LYS A 69 -0.41 8.44 8.87
N GLN A 70 -0.25 7.38 9.66
CA GLN A 70 0.49 7.49 10.91
C GLN A 70 1.99 7.31 10.75
N ILE A 71 2.44 6.91 9.58
CA ILE A 71 3.87 6.72 9.35
C ILE A 71 4.53 8.09 9.24
N LEU A 72 5.65 8.24 9.93
CA LEU A 72 6.38 9.51 9.91
C LEU A 72 6.96 9.79 8.53
N ASP A 73 7.05 11.07 8.21
CA ASP A 73 7.69 11.55 6.99
C ASP A 73 6.91 11.23 5.72
N VAL A 74 5.69 10.76 5.83
CA VAL A 74 4.86 10.50 4.66
C VAL A 74 4.24 11.81 4.19
N LYS A 75 4.41 12.11 2.91
CA LYS A 75 3.85 13.31 2.32
C LYS A 75 2.43 13.12 1.84
N ASP A 76 2.13 11.93 1.35
CA ASP A 76 0.80 11.69 0.78
C ASP A 76 0.52 10.20 0.75
N VAL A 77 -0.76 9.86 0.73
CA VAL A 77 -1.19 8.47 0.65
C VAL A 77 -2.18 8.37 -0.50
N ILE A 78 -1.84 7.57 -1.49
CA ILE A 78 -2.70 7.34 -2.66
C ILE A 78 -3.18 5.90 -2.58
N ALA A 79 -4.46 5.73 -2.27
CA ALA A 79 -5.03 4.41 -2.06
C ALA A 79 -5.97 4.05 -3.21
N SER A 80 -5.64 2.97 -3.92
CA SER A 80 -6.48 2.42 -4.96
C SER A 80 -7.01 1.08 -4.45
N ILE A 81 -8.00 1.14 -3.60
CA ILE A 81 -8.53 -0.03 -2.91
C ILE A 81 -9.96 -0.28 -3.35
N LEU A 82 -10.21 -1.48 -3.85
CA LEU A 82 -11.55 -1.89 -4.24
C LEU A 82 -12.26 -2.52 -3.05
N LEU A 83 -13.56 -2.28 -2.97
CA LEU A 83 -14.37 -2.89 -1.94
C LEU A 83 -15.09 -4.11 -2.50
N VAL A 84 -15.11 -5.19 -1.75
CA VAL A 84 -15.80 -6.40 -2.18
C VAL A 84 -17.29 -6.11 -2.41
N ASP A 85 -17.88 -5.31 -1.56
CA ASP A 85 -19.29 -4.98 -1.70
C ASP A 85 -19.59 -4.29 -3.01
N ASP A 86 -18.69 -3.40 -3.44
CA ASP A 86 -18.87 -2.73 -4.72
C ASP A 86 -18.84 -3.73 -5.87
N LEU A 87 -17.94 -4.70 -5.78
CA LEU A 87 -17.85 -5.72 -6.82
C LEU A 87 -19.10 -6.57 -6.87
N ARG A 88 -19.68 -6.86 -5.71
CA ARG A 88 -20.89 -7.65 -5.67
C ARG A 88 -22.06 -6.91 -6.30
N ILE A 89 -22.15 -5.63 -6.04
CA ILE A 89 -23.22 -4.83 -6.63
C ILE A 89 -23.11 -4.86 -8.15
N GLN A 90 -21.90 -4.78 -8.66
CA GLN A 90 -21.70 -4.79 -10.09
C GLN A 90 -22.11 -6.10 -10.74
N LYS A 91 -22.01 -7.18 -10.02
CA LYS A 91 -22.39 -8.46 -10.58
C LYS A 91 -23.86 -8.57 -10.85
N ASN A 92 -24.63 -7.89 -10.09
CA ASN A 92 -26.07 -7.91 -10.29
C ASN A 92 -26.49 -6.94 -11.35
#